data_990b18f360be3cb66edb5767e24f433e
#
_entry.id   990b18f360be3cb66edb5767e24f433e
#
_cell.length_a   1.000
_cell.length_b   1.000
_cell.length_c   1.000
_cell.angle_alpha   90.00
_cell.angle_beta   90.00
_cell.angle_gamma   90.00
#
_symmetry.space_group_name_H-M   'P 1'
#
loop_
_entity.id
_entity.type
_entity.pdbx_description
1 polymer ?
#
loop_
_entity_poly.entity_id
_entity_poly.type
_entity_poly.pdbx_seq_one_letter_code
_entity_poly.pdbx_strand_id
1 'polypeptide(L)'
;MQVTLDKSYPIKAPLDACWGVLSDITELATCMPGAAITEKIDDKNYKGSVKVKVGPAVAAFAGDIEVISVDAAMRSLVMMGKGADKGGSTASMQLTATLQAEPDGTTSLLGKAEVIVNGKFAQFGGRMMTSVSDMILEQFAGNFEIKAIAATPSGLSPSTDANSAPAPNQAVTELNGLAIAWMLIKDFFGRLLGRKS
;
A
#
# COMPACT_ATOMS: atom_id res chain seq x y z
N MET A 1 -17.62 16.84 8.27
CA MET A 1 -18.21 15.68 7.57
C MET A 1 -17.49 14.43 8.03
N GLN A 2 -18.22 13.34 8.27
CA GLN A 2 -17.64 12.05 8.70
C GLN A 2 -17.91 10.99 7.63
N VAL A 3 -16.94 10.13 7.38
CA VAL A 3 -17.04 8.97 6.49
C VAL A 3 -16.53 7.75 7.25
N THR A 4 -17.31 6.67 7.25
CA THR A 4 -16.90 5.39 7.80
C THR A 4 -16.58 4.45 6.64
N LEU A 5 -15.43 3.80 6.71
CA LEU A 5 -14.95 2.82 5.74
C LEU A 5 -14.84 1.46 6.42
N ASP A 6 -15.37 0.42 5.78
CA ASP A 6 -15.23 -0.97 6.18
C ASP A 6 -14.98 -1.77 4.90
N LYS A 7 -13.76 -2.22 4.71
CA LYS A 7 -13.28 -2.81 3.45
C LYS A 7 -12.48 -4.06 3.71
N SER A 8 -12.55 -4.98 2.75
CA SER A 8 -11.75 -6.21 2.73
C SER A 8 -11.14 -6.38 1.33
N TYR A 9 -9.85 -6.67 1.29
CA TYR A 9 -9.10 -6.88 0.06
C TYR A 9 -8.36 -8.22 0.11
N PRO A 10 -8.55 -9.10 -0.88
CA PRO A 10 -7.74 -10.31 -1.00
C PRO A 10 -6.33 -9.93 -1.45
N ILE A 11 -5.31 -10.46 -0.77
CA ILE A 11 -3.88 -10.24 -1.03
C ILE A 11 -3.25 -11.59 -1.36
N LYS A 12 -2.66 -11.72 -2.54
CA LYS A 12 -2.04 -12.97 -3.04
C LYS A 12 -0.64 -13.18 -2.46
N ALA A 13 -0.54 -13.09 -1.15
CA ALA A 13 0.69 -13.30 -0.41
C ALA A 13 0.39 -13.96 0.93
N PRO A 14 1.35 -14.71 1.50
CA PRO A 14 1.17 -15.37 2.79
C PRO A 14 1.12 -14.36 3.94
N LEU A 15 0.43 -14.74 5.03
CA LEU A 15 0.15 -13.89 6.19
C LEU A 15 1.39 -13.22 6.77
N ASP A 16 2.51 -13.96 6.89
CA ASP A 16 3.72 -13.41 7.48
C ASP A 16 4.39 -12.34 6.61
N ALA A 17 4.35 -12.51 5.29
CA ALA A 17 4.82 -11.48 4.36
C ALA A 17 3.94 -10.22 4.41
N CYS A 18 2.62 -10.39 4.44
CA CYS A 18 1.68 -9.29 4.64
C CYS A 18 1.91 -8.58 5.98
N TRP A 19 2.16 -9.33 7.06
CA TRP A 19 2.42 -8.76 8.37
C TRP A 19 3.71 -7.95 8.40
N GLY A 20 4.76 -8.41 7.74
CA GLY A 20 6.01 -7.65 7.62
C GLY A 20 5.79 -6.26 7.03
N VAL A 21 4.93 -6.13 6.03
CA VAL A 21 4.57 -4.83 5.43
C VAL A 21 3.64 -4.02 6.33
N LEU A 22 2.61 -4.65 6.92
CA LEU A 22 1.61 -3.95 7.73
C LEU A 22 2.20 -3.38 9.02
N SER A 23 3.13 -4.10 9.65
CA SER A 23 3.74 -3.71 10.93
C SER A 23 4.85 -2.67 10.80
N ASP A 24 5.38 -2.43 9.61
CA ASP A 24 6.35 -1.36 9.34
C ASP A 24 5.64 -0.12 8.79
N ILE A 25 5.50 0.91 9.62
CA ILE A 25 4.76 2.13 9.27
C ILE A 25 5.40 2.86 8.09
N THR A 26 6.71 2.82 7.96
CA THR A 26 7.43 3.48 6.86
C THR A 26 7.16 2.78 5.54
N GLU A 27 7.24 1.44 5.54
CA GLU A 27 6.90 0.63 4.37
C GLU A 27 5.40 0.73 4.02
N LEU A 28 4.52 0.66 5.03
CA LEU A 28 3.08 0.78 4.86
C LEU A 28 2.68 2.12 4.21
N ALA A 29 3.31 3.22 4.64
CA ALA A 29 3.04 4.55 4.08
C ALA A 29 3.35 4.62 2.58
N THR A 30 4.35 3.88 2.09
CA THR A 30 4.68 3.85 0.66
C THR A 30 3.65 3.11 -0.19
N CYS A 31 2.77 2.30 0.42
CA CYS A 31 1.65 1.67 -0.26
C CYS A 31 0.51 2.68 -0.54
N MET A 32 0.40 3.72 0.28
CA MET A 32 -0.66 4.71 0.17
C MET A 32 -0.32 5.75 -0.91
N PRO A 33 -1.11 5.85 -1.99
CA PRO A 33 -0.82 6.79 -3.07
C PRO A 33 -0.86 8.25 -2.59
N GLY A 34 0.20 8.97 -2.89
CA GLY A 34 0.36 10.38 -2.50
C GLY A 34 0.74 10.63 -1.04
N ALA A 35 0.92 9.58 -0.23
CA ALA A 35 1.39 9.70 1.14
C ALA A 35 2.92 9.61 1.24
N ALA A 36 3.47 10.25 2.26
CA ALA A 36 4.87 10.16 2.63
C ALA A 36 5.05 10.38 4.13
N ILE A 37 5.90 9.57 4.76
CA ILE A 37 6.44 9.89 6.08
C ILE A 37 7.52 10.95 5.89
N THR A 38 7.40 12.06 6.60
CA THR A 38 8.34 13.19 6.52
C THR A 38 9.32 13.19 7.68
N GLU A 39 8.93 12.61 8.82
CA GLU A 39 9.77 12.51 10.02
C GLU A 39 9.31 11.32 10.88
N LYS A 40 10.24 10.54 11.39
CA LYS A 40 10.01 9.55 12.45
C LYS A 40 10.44 10.21 13.78
N ILE A 41 9.48 10.49 14.65
CA ILE A 41 9.75 11.09 15.97
C ILE A 41 10.23 10.01 16.95
N ASP A 42 9.47 8.89 17.00
CA ASP A 42 9.78 7.69 17.78
C ASP A 42 9.09 6.46 17.12
N ASP A 43 9.01 5.34 17.84
CA ASP A 43 8.42 4.10 17.30
C ASP A 43 6.90 4.15 17.17
N LYS A 44 6.24 5.14 17.77
CA LYS A 44 4.79 5.31 17.72
C LYS A 44 4.36 6.60 17.02
N ASN A 45 5.23 7.59 16.95
CA ASN A 45 4.89 8.92 16.49
C ASN A 45 5.68 9.29 15.23
N TYR A 46 4.95 9.70 14.20
CA TYR A 46 5.50 10.10 12.90
C TYR A 46 4.86 11.40 12.44
N LYS A 47 5.57 12.15 11.61
CA LYS A 47 4.94 13.18 10.79
C LYS A 47 4.82 12.68 9.36
N GLY A 48 3.74 13.05 8.71
CA GLY A 48 3.48 12.65 7.35
C GLY A 48 2.73 13.70 6.56
N SER A 49 2.66 13.46 5.27
CA SER A 49 1.83 14.23 4.37
C SER A 49 1.10 13.32 3.41
N VAL A 50 -0.06 13.77 2.94
CA VAL A 50 -0.82 13.08 1.90
C VAL A 50 -1.38 14.09 0.90
N LYS A 51 -1.26 13.78 -0.40
CA LYS A 51 -1.86 14.56 -1.48
C LYS A 51 -2.91 13.70 -2.19
N VAL A 52 -4.13 14.19 -2.23
CA VAL A 52 -5.27 13.50 -2.83
C VAL A 52 -5.99 14.44 -3.79
N LYS A 53 -6.30 13.93 -4.98
CA LYS A 53 -7.13 14.65 -5.94
C LYS A 53 -8.61 14.39 -5.63
N VAL A 54 -9.36 15.45 -5.33
CA VAL A 54 -10.78 15.40 -5.02
C VAL A 54 -11.53 16.25 -6.06
N GLY A 55 -12.02 15.59 -7.10
CA GLY A 55 -12.60 16.30 -8.25
C GLY A 55 -11.58 17.24 -8.91
N PRO A 56 -11.89 18.54 -9.09
CA PRO A 56 -10.98 19.54 -9.66
C PRO A 56 -9.93 20.04 -8.65
N ALA A 57 -10.10 19.75 -7.36
CA ALA A 57 -9.21 20.24 -6.29
C ALA A 57 -8.16 19.20 -5.90
N VAL A 58 -7.03 19.69 -5.38
CA VAL A 58 -6.01 18.88 -4.73
C VAL A 58 -6.04 19.19 -3.24
N ALA A 59 -6.31 18.17 -2.43
CA ALA A 59 -6.17 18.22 -0.98
C ALA A 59 -4.73 17.81 -0.63
N ALA A 60 -4.02 18.64 0.12
CA ALA A 60 -2.66 18.36 0.59
C ALA A 60 -2.61 18.59 2.09
N PHE A 61 -2.73 17.50 2.83
CA PHE A 61 -2.68 17.51 4.29
C PHE A 61 -1.28 17.15 4.77
N ALA A 62 -0.82 17.84 5.81
CA ALA A 62 0.37 17.48 6.56
C ALA A 62 0.02 17.45 8.05
N GLY A 63 0.65 16.54 8.80
CA GLY A 63 0.33 16.39 10.22
C GLY A 63 0.97 15.17 10.86
N ASP A 64 0.33 14.70 11.92
CA ASP A 64 0.85 13.69 12.83
C ASP A 64 0.15 12.34 12.61
N ILE A 65 0.92 11.28 12.79
CA ILE A 65 0.47 9.88 12.76
C ILE A 65 0.91 9.26 14.08
N GLU A 66 -0.03 8.69 14.81
CA GLU A 66 0.18 7.99 16.07
C GLU A 66 -0.19 6.51 15.93
N VAL A 67 0.75 5.62 16.21
CA VAL A 67 0.52 4.18 16.29
C VAL A 67 0.02 3.84 17.68
N ILE A 68 -1.27 3.54 17.79
CA ILE A 68 -1.93 3.21 19.04
C ILE A 68 -1.56 1.81 19.51
N SER A 69 -1.59 0.83 18.58
CA SER A 69 -1.31 -0.57 18.87
C SER A 69 -0.79 -1.30 17.65
N VAL A 70 0.22 -2.16 17.87
CA VAL A 70 0.67 -3.18 16.93
C VAL A 70 0.59 -4.53 17.66
N ASP A 71 -0.33 -5.39 17.24
CA ASP A 71 -0.55 -6.70 17.86
C ASP A 71 -0.16 -7.81 16.89
N ALA A 72 1.00 -8.42 17.14
CA ALA A 72 1.53 -9.49 16.30
C ALA A 72 0.71 -10.79 16.40
N ALA A 73 0.09 -11.06 17.55
CA ALA A 73 -0.73 -12.27 17.72
C ALA A 73 -2.05 -12.18 16.96
N MET A 74 -2.67 -11.00 17.00
CA MET A 74 -3.93 -10.72 16.28
C MET A 74 -3.70 -10.20 14.86
N ARG A 75 -2.44 -10.03 14.44
CA ARG A 75 -2.07 -9.45 13.13
C ARG A 75 -2.81 -8.14 12.88
N SER A 76 -2.86 -7.26 13.88
CA SER A 76 -3.65 -6.03 13.88
C SER A 76 -2.79 -4.80 14.14
N LEU A 77 -3.10 -3.73 13.42
CA LEU A 77 -2.53 -2.40 13.57
C LEU A 77 -3.66 -1.40 13.83
N VAL A 78 -3.52 -0.59 14.87
CA VAL A 78 -4.42 0.54 15.15
C VAL A 78 -3.61 1.82 15.11
N MET A 79 -4.05 2.81 14.33
CA MET A 79 -3.37 4.09 14.21
C MET A 79 -4.35 5.24 14.10
N MET A 80 -3.89 6.43 14.49
CA MET A 80 -4.59 7.69 14.34
C MET A 80 -3.76 8.65 13.49
N GLY A 81 -4.42 9.34 12.56
CA GLY A 81 -3.82 10.42 11.78
C GLY A 81 -4.57 11.72 11.97
N LYS A 82 -3.87 12.83 12.09
CA LYS A 82 -4.45 14.19 12.13
C LYS A 82 -3.61 15.10 11.25
N GLY A 83 -4.27 15.89 10.41
CA GLY A 83 -3.55 16.80 9.53
C GLY A 83 -4.37 18.01 9.14
N ALA A 84 -3.68 19.02 8.63
CA ALA A 84 -4.27 20.24 8.12
C ALA A 84 -3.71 20.57 6.73
N ASP A 85 -4.51 21.19 5.89
CA ASP A 85 -4.09 21.77 4.63
C ASP A 85 -3.81 23.28 4.80
N LYS A 86 -3.02 23.85 3.88
CA LYS A 86 -2.71 25.29 3.90
C LYS A 86 -3.94 26.19 3.75
N GLY A 87 -5.06 25.67 3.27
CA GLY A 87 -6.32 26.40 3.13
C GLY A 87 -7.22 26.33 4.36
N GLY A 88 -6.73 25.83 5.50
CA GLY A 88 -7.46 25.76 6.77
C GLY A 88 -8.44 24.59 6.90
N SER A 89 -8.44 23.63 5.96
CA SER A 89 -9.18 22.39 6.16
C SER A 89 -8.40 21.45 7.06
N THR A 90 -9.10 20.65 7.86
CA THR A 90 -8.50 19.62 8.72
C THR A 90 -9.08 18.26 8.40
N ALA A 91 -8.27 17.23 8.61
CA ALA A 91 -8.71 15.85 8.54
C ALA A 91 -8.18 15.08 9.75
N SER A 92 -8.98 14.15 10.27
CA SER A 92 -8.55 13.17 11.24
C SER A 92 -9.06 11.80 10.83
N MET A 93 -8.28 10.76 11.13
CA MET A 93 -8.60 9.38 10.82
C MET A 93 -8.21 8.48 11.99
N GLN A 94 -9.09 7.56 12.34
CA GLN A 94 -8.74 6.40 13.15
C GLN A 94 -8.89 5.16 12.27
N LEU A 95 -7.82 4.37 12.19
CA LEU A 95 -7.75 3.16 11.36
C LEU A 95 -7.46 1.96 12.24
N THR A 96 -8.21 0.88 12.00
CA THR A 96 -7.86 -0.48 12.44
C THR A 96 -7.68 -1.34 11.19
N ALA A 97 -6.50 -1.91 11.00
CA ALA A 97 -6.19 -2.86 9.95
C ALA A 97 -5.89 -4.23 10.56
N THR A 98 -6.42 -5.30 9.97
CA THR A 98 -6.24 -6.67 10.45
C THR A 98 -5.99 -7.60 9.27
N LEU A 99 -5.10 -8.57 9.44
CA LEU A 99 -4.84 -9.61 8.44
C LEU A 99 -5.43 -10.94 8.90
N GLN A 100 -6.04 -11.66 7.96
CA GLN A 100 -6.57 -13.01 8.18
C GLN A 100 -6.02 -13.96 7.11
N ALA A 101 -5.49 -15.11 7.56
CA ALA A 101 -5.05 -16.14 6.62
C ALA A 101 -6.28 -16.82 5.98
N GLU A 102 -6.19 -17.04 4.68
CA GLU A 102 -7.19 -17.78 3.93
C GLU A 102 -6.73 -19.24 3.69
N PRO A 103 -7.68 -20.19 3.51
CA PRO A 103 -7.34 -21.60 3.33
C PRO A 103 -6.47 -21.90 2.10
N ASP A 104 -6.49 -21.04 1.10
CA ASP A 104 -5.70 -21.15 -0.15
C ASP A 104 -4.27 -20.59 -0.03
N GLY A 105 -3.87 -20.15 1.18
CA GLY A 105 -2.55 -19.58 1.44
C GLY A 105 -2.44 -18.08 1.12
N THR A 106 -3.53 -17.45 0.70
CA THR A 106 -3.63 -16.00 0.54
C THR A 106 -3.98 -15.32 1.87
N THR A 107 -4.11 -14.01 1.87
CA THR A 107 -4.42 -13.22 3.06
C THR A 107 -5.54 -12.24 2.76
N SER A 108 -6.53 -12.13 3.65
CA SER A 108 -7.49 -11.04 3.62
C SER A 108 -6.99 -9.87 4.45
N LEU A 109 -6.86 -8.68 3.82
CA LEU A 109 -6.58 -7.42 4.49
C LEU A 109 -7.90 -6.71 4.78
N LEU A 110 -8.27 -6.63 6.05
CA LEU A 110 -9.47 -5.94 6.53
C LEU A 110 -9.08 -4.56 7.07
N GLY A 111 -9.82 -3.54 6.67
CA GLY A 111 -9.61 -2.17 7.12
C GLY A 111 -10.91 -1.52 7.56
N LYS A 112 -10.92 -1.00 8.80
CA LYS A 112 -12.02 -0.16 9.32
C LYS A 112 -11.46 1.20 9.66
N ALA A 113 -12.07 2.26 9.11
CA ALA A 113 -11.62 3.60 9.38
C ALA A 113 -12.79 4.56 9.57
N GLU A 114 -12.62 5.48 10.52
CA GLU A 114 -13.45 6.68 10.65
C GLU A 114 -12.63 7.88 10.23
N VAL A 115 -13.13 8.62 9.27
CA VAL A 115 -12.47 9.80 8.72
C VAL A 115 -13.37 11.02 8.92
N ILE A 116 -12.86 12.05 9.60
CA ILE A 116 -13.55 13.32 9.80
C ILE A 116 -12.81 14.38 8.99
N VAL A 117 -13.53 15.09 8.14
CA VAL A 117 -13.00 16.18 7.31
C VAL A 117 -13.77 17.46 7.61
N ASN A 118 -13.05 18.56 7.83
CA ASN A 118 -13.61 19.88 8.05
C ASN A 118 -13.07 20.88 7.03
N GLY A 119 -13.72 22.06 6.95
CA GLY A 119 -13.36 23.11 6.02
C GLY A 119 -13.87 22.88 4.60
N LYS A 120 -13.20 23.41 3.59
CA LYS A 120 -13.66 23.44 2.19
C LYS A 120 -13.89 22.04 1.61
N PHE A 121 -13.09 21.03 2.00
CA PHE A 121 -13.23 19.67 1.49
C PHE A 121 -14.46 18.95 2.04
N ALA A 122 -15.00 19.35 3.19
CA ALA A 122 -16.25 18.81 3.70
C ALA A 122 -17.46 19.14 2.82
N GLN A 123 -17.36 20.16 1.95
CA GLN A 123 -18.43 20.60 1.05
C GLN A 123 -18.62 19.69 -0.16
N PHE A 124 -17.66 18.84 -0.50
CA PHE A 124 -17.78 17.91 -1.64
C PHE A 124 -18.81 16.80 -1.44
N GLY A 125 -19.31 16.61 -0.21
CA GLY A 125 -20.35 15.65 0.13
C GLY A 125 -19.86 14.20 0.24
N GLY A 126 -20.62 13.40 0.98
CA GLY A 126 -20.24 12.03 1.34
C GLY A 126 -20.01 11.12 0.14
N ARG A 127 -20.85 11.20 -0.90
CA ARG A 127 -20.74 10.34 -2.08
C ARG A 127 -19.43 10.53 -2.83
N MET A 128 -18.99 11.78 -3.03
CA MET A 128 -17.69 12.05 -3.67
C MET A 128 -16.53 11.56 -2.80
N MET A 129 -16.59 11.80 -1.50
CA MET A 129 -15.56 11.35 -0.57
C MET A 129 -15.46 9.83 -0.52
N THR A 130 -16.58 9.12 -0.54
CA THR A 130 -16.58 7.64 -0.62
C THR A 130 -15.92 7.16 -1.91
N SER A 131 -16.28 7.72 -3.07
CA SER A 131 -15.68 7.33 -4.34
C SER A 131 -14.17 7.58 -4.40
N VAL A 132 -13.70 8.71 -3.85
CA VAL A 132 -12.27 9.00 -3.75
C VAL A 132 -11.58 8.04 -2.79
N SER A 133 -12.20 7.73 -1.66
CA SER A 133 -11.66 6.75 -0.70
C SER A 133 -11.55 5.36 -1.32
N ASP A 134 -12.56 4.90 -2.03
CA ASP A 134 -12.56 3.59 -2.69
C ASP A 134 -11.41 3.49 -3.70
N MET A 135 -11.23 4.50 -4.56
CA MET A 135 -10.15 4.55 -5.53
C MET A 135 -8.75 4.52 -4.86
N ILE A 136 -8.57 5.24 -3.76
CA ILE A 136 -7.31 5.29 -3.02
C ILE A 136 -7.03 3.95 -2.36
N LEU A 137 -8.04 3.32 -1.75
CA LEU A 137 -7.91 2.05 -1.05
C LEU A 137 -7.67 0.89 -2.01
N GLU A 138 -8.24 0.90 -3.22
CA GLU A 138 -7.91 -0.07 -4.27
C GLU A 138 -6.45 0.03 -4.69
N GLN A 139 -5.94 1.25 -4.91
CA GLN A 139 -4.52 1.45 -5.23
C GLN A 139 -3.61 1.05 -4.07
N PHE A 140 -4.01 1.38 -2.84
CA PHE A 140 -3.29 0.96 -1.64
C PHE A 140 -3.19 -0.57 -1.56
N ALA A 141 -4.30 -1.29 -1.74
CA ALA A 141 -4.33 -2.75 -1.68
C ALA A 141 -3.44 -3.38 -2.77
N GLY A 142 -3.46 -2.84 -4.00
CA GLY A 142 -2.57 -3.28 -5.08
C GLY A 142 -1.09 -3.05 -4.77
N ASN A 143 -0.72 -1.88 -4.26
CA ASN A 143 0.65 -1.58 -3.85
C ASN A 143 1.10 -2.44 -2.68
N PHE A 144 0.21 -2.68 -1.71
CA PHE A 144 0.45 -3.56 -0.57
C PHE A 144 0.70 -4.99 -1.03
N GLU A 145 -0.12 -5.53 -1.94
CA GLU A 145 0.05 -6.87 -2.52
C GLU A 145 1.42 -7.02 -3.19
N ILE A 146 1.81 -6.05 -4.02
CA ILE A 146 3.12 -6.06 -4.70
C ILE A 146 4.27 -6.15 -3.68
N LYS A 147 4.20 -5.36 -2.60
CA LYS A 147 5.23 -5.39 -1.55
C LYS A 147 5.23 -6.70 -0.77
N ALA A 148 4.06 -7.21 -0.41
CA ALA A 148 3.92 -8.46 0.31
C ALA A 148 4.45 -9.65 -0.51
N ILE A 149 4.18 -9.69 -1.81
CA ILE A 149 4.73 -10.70 -2.72
C ILE A 149 6.26 -10.58 -2.78
N ALA A 150 6.80 -9.36 -2.91
CA ALA A 150 8.25 -9.13 -2.94
C ALA A 150 8.95 -9.50 -1.62
N ALA A 151 8.26 -9.40 -0.49
CA ALA A 151 8.74 -9.81 0.84
C ALA A 151 8.61 -11.32 1.10
N THR A 152 7.95 -12.08 0.21
CA THR A 152 7.81 -13.52 0.36
C THR A 152 9.15 -14.21 0.06
N PRO A 153 9.71 -15.01 0.99
CA PRO A 153 10.93 -15.77 0.72
C PRO A 153 10.76 -16.68 -0.50
N SER A 154 11.72 -16.65 -1.43
CA SER A 154 11.71 -17.46 -2.67
C SER A 154 11.83 -18.97 -2.39
N GLY A 155 10.85 -19.57 -1.72
CA GLY A 155 10.78 -20.98 -1.35
C GLY A 155 9.37 -21.49 -1.08
N LEU A 156 8.36 -20.61 -1.06
CA LEU A 156 6.97 -20.95 -0.82
C LEU A 156 6.09 -20.48 -1.99
N SER A 157 6.43 -20.90 -3.20
CA SER A 157 5.45 -20.85 -4.30
C SER A 157 4.42 -21.95 -4.04
N PRO A 158 3.10 -21.69 -4.21
CA PRO A 158 2.09 -22.74 -4.13
C PRO A 158 2.41 -23.80 -5.17
N SER A 159 2.58 -25.03 -4.70
CA SER A 159 2.85 -26.21 -5.50
C SER A 159 1.68 -26.44 -6.46
N THR A 160 1.85 -26.14 -7.72
CA THR A 160 1.01 -26.74 -8.77
C THR A 160 1.55 -28.13 -8.99
N ASP A 161 0.77 -29.15 -8.66
CA ASP A 161 1.04 -30.55 -8.95
C ASP A 161 1.42 -30.75 -10.42
N ALA A 162 2.60 -31.28 -10.66
CA ALA A 162 2.88 -32.05 -11.87
C ALA A 162 4.01 -33.04 -11.63
N ASN A 163 3.61 -34.26 -11.44
CA ASN A 163 4.34 -35.49 -11.60
C ASN A 163 5.26 -35.49 -12.83
N SER A 164 6.60 -35.61 -12.66
CA SER A 164 7.49 -36.30 -13.64
C SER A 164 8.90 -36.49 -13.05
N ALA A 165 9.40 -37.68 -13.27
CA ALA A 165 10.61 -38.33 -12.79
C ALA A 165 11.95 -37.68 -13.22
N PRO A 166 13.08 -38.06 -12.60
CA PRO A 166 14.36 -37.34 -12.65
C PRO A 166 15.25 -37.70 -13.84
N ALA A 167 15.96 -36.72 -14.37
CA ALA A 167 17.17 -36.92 -15.20
C ALA A 167 18.12 -35.71 -15.06
N PRO A 168 19.45 -35.84 -15.34
CA PRO A 168 20.52 -35.36 -14.51
C PRO A 168 21.17 -34.04 -14.91
N ASN A 169 21.74 -33.38 -13.89
CA ASN A 169 22.85 -32.40 -13.89
C ASN A 169 23.19 -31.66 -15.19
N GLN A 170 22.90 -30.38 -15.24
CA GLN A 170 23.70 -29.41 -15.98
C GLN A 170 23.79 -28.07 -15.23
N ALA A 171 24.98 -27.48 -15.29
CA ALA A 171 25.47 -26.34 -14.54
C ALA A 171 24.59 -25.09 -14.55
N VAL A 172 24.50 -24.45 -13.39
CA VAL A 172 23.83 -23.18 -13.15
C VAL A 172 24.60 -22.05 -13.82
N THR A 173 24.02 -21.46 -14.87
CA THR A 173 24.48 -20.17 -15.39
C THR A 173 23.63 -19.09 -14.72
N GLU A 174 24.27 -18.27 -13.89
CA GLU A 174 23.63 -17.11 -13.25
C GLU A 174 23.07 -16.14 -14.30
N LEU A 175 21.75 -16.01 -14.37
CA LEU A 175 21.06 -14.99 -15.16
C LEU A 175 21.10 -13.66 -14.43
N ASN A 176 22.04 -12.79 -14.83
CA ASN A 176 22.15 -11.42 -14.37
C ASN A 176 20.88 -10.61 -14.70
N GLY A 177 20.01 -10.40 -13.72
CA GLY A 177 18.77 -9.58 -13.84
C GLY A 177 19.03 -8.12 -14.26
N LEU A 178 20.26 -7.63 -14.16
CA LEU A 178 20.68 -6.30 -14.64
C LEU A 178 20.68 -6.18 -16.17
N ALA A 179 20.89 -7.26 -16.92
CA ALA A 179 20.92 -7.24 -18.38
C ALA A 179 19.53 -7.06 -18.98
N ILE A 180 18.48 -7.60 -18.34
CA ILE A 180 17.08 -7.50 -18.80
C ILE A 180 16.53 -6.09 -18.55
N ALA A 181 16.84 -5.48 -17.42
CA ALA A 181 16.45 -4.10 -17.11
C ALA A 181 17.07 -3.08 -18.09
N TRP A 182 18.32 -3.31 -18.51
CA TRP A 182 19.03 -2.43 -19.46
C TRP A 182 18.49 -2.54 -20.89
N MET A 183 18.01 -3.72 -21.28
CA MET A 183 17.41 -3.96 -22.60
C MET A 183 16.06 -3.27 -22.77
N LEU A 184 15.23 -3.24 -21.72
CA LEU A 184 13.92 -2.56 -21.73
C LEU A 184 14.04 -1.03 -21.73
N ILE A 185 15.06 -0.48 -21.09
CA ILE A 185 15.33 0.97 -21.08
C ILE A 185 15.82 1.44 -22.48
N LYS A 186 16.62 0.64 -23.14
CA LYS A 186 17.13 0.99 -24.49
C LYS A 186 16.04 1.01 -25.56
N ASP A 187 15.07 0.10 -25.48
CA ASP A 187 13.92 0.06 -26.42
C ASP A 187 12.95 1.24 -26.20
N PHE A 188 12.78 1.69 -24.96
CA PHE A 188 11.95 2.84 -24.64
C PHE A 188 12.55 4.15 -25.17
N PHE A 189 13.87 4.36 -25.05
CA PHE A 189 14.55 5.54 -25.57
C PHE A 189 14.74 5.51 -27.09
N GLY A 190 14.86 4.34 -27.71
CA GLY A 190 14.97 4.18 -29.17
C GLY A 190 13.68 4.58 -29.91
N ARG A 191 12.50 4.39 -29.30
CA ARG A 191 11.21 4.82 -29.87
C ARG A 191 10.92 6.30 -29.71
N LEU A 192 11.56 6.99 -28.77
CA LEU A 192 11.33 8.42 -28.51
C LEU A 192 12.21 9.32 -29.41
N LEU A 193 13.32 8.82 -29.94
CA LEU A 193 14.27 9.60 -30.76
C LEU A 193 14.22 9.31 -32.27
N GLY A 194 13.36 8.39 -32.71
CA GLY A 194 13.27 7.91 -34.10
C GLY A 194 12.09 8.46 -34.89
N ARG A 195 11.70 9.75 -34.72
CA ARG A 195 10.73 10.35 -35.64
C ARG A 195 11.13 11.77 -36.03
N LYS A 196 12.11 11.87 -36.92
CA LYS A 196 12.29 13.01 -37.81
C LYS A 196 12.85 12.52 -39.14
N SER A 197 12.04 12.41 -40.12
CA SER A 197 12.16 12.78 -41.53
C SER A 197 10.90 12.36 -42.25
#